data_395c94f7fca1963aeb4b25619439b3b5
#
_entry.id   395c94f7fca1963aeb4b25619439b3b5
#
_cell.length_a   1.000
_cell.length_b   1.000
_cell.length_c   1.000
_cell.angle_alpha   90.00
_cell.angle_beta   90.00
_cell.angle_gamma   90.00
#
_symmetry.space_group_name_H-M   'P 1'
#
loop_
_entity.id
_entity.type
_entity.pdbx_description
1 polymer ?
#
loop_
_entity_poly.entity_id
_entity_poly.type
_entity_poly.pdbx_seq_one_letter_code
_entity_poly.pdbx_strand_id
1 'polypeptide(L)'
;MKNGSLMNRAAMLLLLAACNPDPKDATTSAQADTLNKKDSSAIDCHAVPSRFHSITDSSQKITEGSGTGTDGMVQIPGGTFMMGGDNSQAGKDEYPKHKVTLSSFYMDITEVTNAQFAAFVKATGYITTAEIKPKWEDIQKQVPPGTPKPPDDQLVAASLVFKQASQPISMDNYAQWWEWTPGANWMHPEGPGSNIQGKDNYPVVQVSWDDALAYCKWAGKRLPTEAEWEFAARGGLVNNIYSWGNEPVDQGSAKCNSWQGQFPYKNTEKDGFLRAAPIKSFKPNGYGLFDMSGNVWEWCSDWYDFNYYATIKDGAINPKGPAKSLDPDEPYTPKHSVRGGSFLCNDSYCSGYRAARRMKSSPDTGMEHTGFRCVKDAK
;
A
#
# COMPACT_ATOMS: atom_id res chain seq x y z
N MET A 1 -14.07 -32.64 -19.34
CA MET A 1 -14.07 -31.78 -18.19
C MET A 1 -12.72 -31.05 -18.11
N LYS A 2 -12.51 -29.97 -18.86
CA LYS A 2 -11.27 -29.12 -18.85
C LYS A 2 -11.60 -27.78 -19.50
N ASN A 3 -12.52 -27.01 -18.97
CA ASN A 3 -12.81 -25.65 -19.45
C ASN A 3 -13.05 -24.62 -18.34
N GLY A 4 -12.73 -24.91 -17.07
CA GLY A 4 -12.93 -23.98 -15.96
C GLY A 4 -11.76 -23.04 -15.67
N SER A 5 -10.59 -23.24 -16.31
CA SER A 5 -9.35 -22.55 -15.90
C SER A 5 -9.03 -21.24 -16.64
N LEU A 6 -9.64 -20.96 -17.77
CA LEU A 6 -9.32 -19.76 -18.56
C LEU A 6 -10.18 -18.54 -18.21
N MET A 7 -11.41 -18.72 -17.76
CA MET A 7 -12.30 -17.59 -17.45
C MET A 7 -11.98 -16.92 -16.10
N ASN A 8 -11.43 -17.65 -15.14
CA ASN A 8 -10.97 -17.06 -13.87
C ASN A 8 -9.81 -16.05 -14.03
N ARG A 9 -9.08 -16.13 -15.14
CA ARG A 9 -7.89 -15.31 -15.35
C ARG A 9 -8.19 -13.85 -15.74
N ALA A 10 -9.29 -13.59 -16.43
CA ALA A 10 -9.61 -12.24 -16.91
C ALA A 10 -10.19 -11.33 -15.81
N ALA A 11 -11.07 -11.86 -14.96
CA ALA A 11 -11.59 -11.08 -13.82
C ALA A 11 -10.53 -10.85 -12.72
N MET A 12 -9.59 -11.79 -12.58
CA MET A 12 -8.48 -11.72 -11.64
C MET A 12 -7.42 -10.70 -12.09
N LEU A 13 -7.16 -10.56 -13.40
CA LEU A 13 -6.17 -9.60 -13.94
C LEU A 13 -6.50 -8.14 -13.61
N LEU A 14 -7.76 -7.79 -13.44
CA LEU A 14 -8.22 -6.42 -13.24
C LEU A 14 -8.10 -5.91 -11.79
N LEU A 15 -7.88 -6.80 -10.84
CA LEU A 15 -7.72 -6.47 -9.41
C LEU A 15 -6.27 -6.60 -8.92
N LEU A 16 -5.36 -7.12 -9.75
CA LEU A 16 -4.01 -7.57 -9.34
C LEU A 16 -2.87 -6.60 -9.65
N ALA A 17 -3.16 -5.47 -10.23
CA ALA A 17 -2.13 -4.54 -10.69
C ALA A 17 -1.27 -3.87 -9.62
N ALA A 18 -1.46 -4.21 -8.36
CA ALA A 18 -0.77 -3.59 -7.24
C ALA A 18 0.71 -3.98 -7.06
N CYS A 19 1.25 -4.93 -7.83
CA CYS A 19 2.60 -5.47 -7.60
C CYS A 19 3.41 -5.71 -8.88
N ASN A 20 3.45 -4.78 -9.82
CA ASN A 20 4.27 -4.93 -11.03
C ASN A 20 5.68 -4.36 -10.83
N PRO A 21 6.76 -5.13 -11.04
CA PRO A 21 8.10 -4.56 -11.19
C PRO A 21 8.21 -3.83 -12.53
N ASP A 22 8.93 -2.72 -12.57
CA ASP A 22 9.19 -1.94 -13.79
C ASP A 22 9.72 -2.84 -14.93
N PRO A 23 9.12 -2.78 -16.13
CA PRO A 23 9.69 -3.47 -17.28
C PRO A 23 11.00 -2.80 -17.69
N LYS A 24 12.08 -3.58 -17.73
CA LYS A 24 13.32 -3.17 -18.38
C LYS A 24 13.08 -3.17 -19.88
N ASP A 25 13.16 -1.98 -20.48
CA ASP A 25 13.28 -1.68 -21.91
C ASP A 25 12.25 -2.30 -22.89
N ALA A 26 11.30 -1.45 -23.30
CA ALA A 26 10.69 -1.54 -24.63
C ALA A 26 10.64 -0.14 -25.25
N THR A 27 11.57 0.13 -26.16
CA THR A 27 11.58 1.30 -27.01
C THR A 27 10.48 1.18 -28.08
N THR A 28 9.46 2.00 -28.03
CA THR A 28 8.62 2.30 -29.21
C THR A 28 8.20 3.76 -29.19
N SER A 29 8.55 4.41 -30.29
CA SER A 29 8.19 5.78 -30.63
C SER A 29 6.68 5.95 -30.82
N ALA A 30 6.07 6.91 -30.13
CA ALA A 30 4.73 7.35 -30.42
C ALA A 30 4.73 8.84 -30.81
N GLN A 31 4.14 9.10 -31.98
CA GLN A 31 3.90 10.42 -32.54
C GLN A 31 2.90 11.21 -31.70
N ALA A 32 3.17 12.51 -31.56
CA ALA A 32 2.29 13.48 -30.92
C ALA A 32 1.12 13.83 -31.87
N ASP A 33 -0.10 13.62 -31.38
CA ASP A 33 -1.28 14.26 -31.96
C ASP A 33 -1.83 15.34 -31.02
N THR A 34 -1.91 16.54 -31.58
CA THR A 34 -2.43 17.74 -30.95
C THR A 34 -3.96 17.70 -30.90
N LEU A 35 -4.55 17.78 -29.71
CA LEU A 35 -5.98 18.08 -29.55
C LEU A 35 -6.24 19.24 -28.59
N ASN A 36 -7.04 20.13 -29.11
CA ASN A 36 -7.47 21.45 -28.69
C ASN A 36 -7.89 21.63 -27.23
N LYS A 37 -7.45 22.77 -26.66
CA LYS A 37 -8.04 23.44 -25.50
C LYS A 37 -9.50 23.79 -25.71
N LYS A 38 -10.40 23.40 -24.82
CA LYS A 38 -11.48 24.25 -24.27
C LYS A 38 -12.16 23.60 -23.05
N ASP A 39 -12.50 24.49 -22.11
CA ASP A 39 -13.35 24.36 -20.93
C ASP A 39 -12.72 23.79 -19.66
N SER A 40 -12.19 24.77 -18.89
CA SER A 40 -11.94 24.65 -17.45
C SER A 40 -13.24 24.83 -16.67
N SER A 41 -13.96 23.77 -16.39
CA SER A 41 -14.85 23.69 -15.23
C SER A 41 -14.09 22.99 -14.12
N ALA A 42 -13.94 23.66 -12.99
CA ALA A 42 -13.33 23.10 -11.78
C ALA A 42 -14.12 21.85 -11.36
N ILE A 43 -13.55 20.68 -11.63
CA ILE A 43 -14.07 19.40 -11.12
C ILE A 43 -13.64 19.33 -9.67
N ASP A 44 -14.62 19.27 -8.78
CA ASP A 44 -14.48 19.07 -7.34
C ASP A 44 -13.60 17.83 -7.06
N CYS A 45 -12.44 18.02 -6.44
CA CYS A 45 -11.42 17.01 -6.21
C CYS A 45 -11.85 15.90 -5.22
N HIS A 46 -13.10 15.88 -4.79
CA HIS A 46 -13.70 14.86 -3.91
C HIS A 46 -14.51 13.78 -4.66
N ALA A 47 -14.58 13.82 -5.97
CA ALA A 47 -15.43 12.94 -6.76
C ALA A 47 -14.64 11.91 -7.58
N VAL A 48 -13.73 11.14 -6.95
CA VAL A 48 -13.28 9.89 -7.55
C VAL A 48 -14.21 8.79 -7.06
N PRO A 49 -14.90 8.05 -7.95
CA PRO A 49 -15.80 6.99 -7.52
C PRO A 49 -14.98 5.89 -6.86
N SER A 50 -15.09 5.73 -5.55
CA SER A 50 -14.66 4.52 -4.90
C SER A 50 -15.66 3.40 -5.22
N ARG A 51 -15.22 2.16 -5.17
CA ARG A 51 -16.05 0.94 -5.29
C ARG A 51 -17.27 0.98 -4.36
N PHE A 52 -17.20 1.78 -3.30
CA PHE A 52 -18.17 1.94 -2.24
C PHE A 52 -18.57 3.39 -2.00
N HIS A 53 -18.60 4.21 -3.02
CA HIS A 53 -19.07 5.62 -2.89
C HIS A 53 -20.44 5.76 -2.21
N SER A 54 -21.21 4.66 -2.12
CA SER A 54 -22.45 4.59 -1.34
C SER A 54 -22.25 4.29 0.15
N ILE A 55 -21.05 3.93 0.62
CA ILE A 55 -20.80 3.68 2.06
C ILE A 55 -20.56 5.00 2.80
N THR A 56 -20.16 6.07 2.12
CA THR A 56 -20.20 7.43 2.70
C THR A 56 -21.64 7.94 2.89
N ASP A 57 -22.64 7.25 2.32
CA ASP A 57 -24.03 7.55 2.55
C ASP A 57 -24.53 6.80 3.80
N SER A 58 -24.41 7.50 4.92
CA SER A 58 -25.36 7.53 6.04
C SER A 58 -25.50 6.36 7.02
N SER A 59 -24.97 5.17 6.82
CA SER A 59 -25.23 4.09 7.80
C SER A 59 -24.10 3.85 8.83
N GLN A 60 -22.87 4.23 8.54
CA GLN A 60 -21.77 4.15 9.50
C GLN A 60 -21.27 5.56 9.86
N LYS A 61 -21.98 6.26 10.72
CA LYS A 61 -21.47 7.47 11.39
C LYS A 61 -20.31 7.07 12.30
N ILE A 62 -19.10 7.05 11.74
CA ILE A 62 -17.90 6.98 12.56
C ILE A 62 -17.76 8.34 13.25
N THR A 63 -18.14 8.39 14.52
CA THR A 63 -17.85 9.55 15.37
C THR A 63 -16.34 9.63 15.56
N GLU A 64 -15.79 10.82 15.36
CA GLU A 64 -14.39 11.07 15.69
C GLU A 64 -14.16 10.69 17.15
N GLY A 65 -13.20 9.81 17.37
CA GLY A 65 -12.79 9.44 18.71
C GLY A 65 -12.22 10.66 19.41
N SER A 66 -12.62 10.87 20.66
CA SER A 66 -12.04 11.91 21.52
C SER A 66 -10.59 11.66 21.90
N GLY A 67 -9.88 10.78 21.20
CA GLY A 67 -8.49 10.43 21.39
C GLY A 67 -7.57 11.62 21.16
N THR A 68 -7.44 12.47 22.19
CA THR A 68 -6.48 13.60 22.21
C THR A 68 -5.05 13.13 22.48
N GLY A 69 -4.86 11.86 22.84
CA GLY A 69 -3.56 11.28 23.22
C GLY A 69 -2.63 11.01 22.07
N THR A 70 -1.35 10.97 22.38
CA THR A 70 -0.24 10.54 21.52
C THR A 70 0.36 9.23 22.02
N ASP A 71 -0.39 8.45 22.79
CA ASP A 71 0.06 7.17 23.32
C ASP A 71 0.40 6.22 22.17
N GLY A 72 1.55 5.56 22.27
CA GLY A 72 2.07 4.70 21.22
C GLY A 72 2.61 5.44 19.98
N MET A 73 2.75 6.77 20.04
CA MET A 73 3.33 7.59 19.00
C MET A 73 4.67 8.18 19.44
N VAL A 74 5.50 8.52 18.47
CA VAL A 74 6.75 9.30 18.68
C VAL A 74 6.64 10.60 17.90
N GLN A 75 7.18 11.68 18.45
CA GLN A 75 7.28 12.95 17.74
C GLN A 75 8.41 12.89 16.73
N ILE A 76 8.06 13.10 15.47
CA ILE A 76 9.01 13.25 14.37
C ILE A 76 9.35 14.73 14.25
N PRO A 77 10.62 15.13 14.35
CA PRO A 77 11.00 16.53 14.22
C PRO A 77 10.70 17.05 12.82
N GLY A 78 10.32 18.30 12.71
CA GLY A 78 10.27 18.97 11.41
C GLY A 78 11.67 19.08 10.81
N GLY A 79 11.75 19.22 9.49
CA GLY A 79 13.04 19.33 8.82
C GLY A 79 12.94 19.30 7.31
N THR A 80 14.09 19.52 6.67
CA THR A 80 14.23 19.43 5.21
C THR A 80 15.06 18.21 4.84
N PHE A 81 14.60 17.45 3.86
CA PHE A 81 15.31 16.28 3.36
C PHE A 81 15.24 16.17 1.84
N MET A 82 16.02 15.28 1.29
CA MET A 82 15.95 14.91 -0.13
C MET A 82 15.08 13.68 -0.28
N MET A 83 13.90 13.85 -0.86
CA MET A 83 12.93 12.81 -1.14
C MET A 83 13.21 12.17 -2.50
N GLY A 84 13.05 10.86 -2.59
CA GLY A 84 13.23 10.11 -3.84
C GLY A 84 14.48 9.22 -3.87
N GLY A 85 14.59 8.44 -4.95
CA GLY A 85 15.62 7.45 -5.14
C GLY A 85 16.94 8.02 -5.63
N ASP A 86 18.04 7.30 -5.35
CA ASP A 86 19.40 7.69 -5.75
C ASP A 86 20.34 6.49 -6.00
N ASN A 87 19.79 5.31 -6.20
CA ASN A 87 20.55 4.10 -6.45
C ASN A 87 20.05 3.33 -7.68
N SER A 88 20.77 2.30 -8.08
CA SER A 88 20.47 1.52 -9.28
C SER A 88 19.18 0.70 -9.23
N GLN A 89 18.56 0.57 -8.06
CA GLN A 89 17.28 -0.13 -7.87
C GLN A 89 16.08 0.82 -7.92
N ALA A 90 16.33 2.14 -7.96
CA ALA A 90 15.25 3.12 -7.94
C ALA A 90 14.46 3.13 -9.25
N GLY A 91 13.14 3.10 -9.15
CA GLY A 91 12.20 3.22 -10.26
C GLY A 91 12.19 4.62 -10.87
N LYS A 92 11.65 4.74 -12.08
CA LYS A 92 11.53 6.04 -12.76
C LYS A 92 10.62 7.01 -12.00
N ASP A 93 9.63 6.50 -11.30
CA ASP A 93 8.69 7.25 -10.47
C ASP A 93 9.29 7.78 -9.16
N GLU A 94 10.50 7.30 -8.79
CA GLU A 94 11.27 7.80 -7.65
C GLU A 94 12.14 9.02 -8.00
N TYR A 95 12.13 9.48 -9.26
CA TYR A 95 12.93 10.59 -9.77
C TYR A 95 12.10 11.75 -10.32
N PRO A 96 12.67 12.98 -10.33
CA PRO A 96 13.96 13.35 -9.75
C PRO A 96 13.93 13.37 -8.23
N LYS A 97 15.09 13.13 -7.61
CA LYS A 97 15.27 13.41 -6.20
C LYS A 97 15.12 14.92 -5.96
N HIS A 98 14.32 15.30 -4.99
CA HIS A 98 13.94 16.69 -4.77
C HIS A 98 13.87 17.03 -3.28
N LYS A 99 13.95 18.31 -2.97
CA LYS A 99 13.93 18.82 -1.61
C LYS A 99 12.48 18.96 -1.12
N VAL A 100 12.22 18.47 0.10
CA VAL A 100 10.94 18.62 0.80
C VAL A 100 11.21 19.12 2.22
N THR A 101 10.36 20.02 2.71
CA THR A 101 10.37 20.50 4.10
C THR A 101 9.08 20.11 4.79
N LEU A 102 9.19 19.54 5.98
CA LEU A 102 8.05 19.09 6.79
C LEU A 102 8.03 19.82 8.14
N SER A 103 6.85 20.13 8.60
CA SER A 103 6.60 20.48 10.00
C SER A 103 6.71 19.25 10.89
N SER A 104 6.89 19.42 12.20
CA SER A 104 6.85 18.31 13.15
C SER A 104 5.47 17.67 13.22
N PHE A 105 5.43 16.37 13.43
CA PHE A 105 4.20 15.59 13.57
C PHE A 105 4.45 14.39 14.50
N TYR A 106 3.39 13.73 14.95
CA TYR A 106 3.49 12.45 15.66
C TYR A 106 3.20 11.31 14.70
N MET A 107 3.92 10.19 14.85
CA MET A 107 3.70 8.97 14.07
C MET A 107 3.61 7.77 15.01
N ASP A 108 2.70 6.83 14.72
CA ASP A 108 2.62 5.55 15.44
C ASP A 108 3.96 4.83 15.36
N ILE A 109 4.42 4.30 16.48
CA ILE A 109 5.73 3.63 16.60
C ILE A 109 5.79 2.38 15.72
N THR A 110 4.65 1.74 15.47
CA THR A 110 4.48 0.53 14.67
C THR A 110 3.30 0.68 13.73
N GLU A 111 3.09 -0.30 12.87
CA GLU A 111 1.83 -0.50 12.15
C GLU A 111 0.67 -0.68 13.15
N VAL A 112 -0.55 -0.37 12.72
CA VAL A 112 -1.78 -0.68 13.48
C VAL A 112 -1.92 -2.19 13.60
N THR A 113 -2.13 -2.67 14.83
CA THR A 113 -2.20 -4.10 15.12
C THR A 113 -3.61 -4.68 14.99
N ASN A 114 -3.71 -6.01 14.91
CA ASN A 114 -4.98 -6.73 14.94
C ASN A 114 -5.81 -6.38 16.18
N ALA A 115 -5.18 -6.27 17.37
CA ALA A 115 -5.87 -5.89 18.60
C ALA A 115 -6.46 -4.48 18.52
N GLN A 116 -5.70 -3.52 17.98
CA GLN A 116 -6.16 -2.14 17.81
C GLN A 116 -7.29 -2.03 16.81
N PHE A 117 -7.19 -2.74 15.69
CA PHE A 117 -8.24 -2.76 14.66
C PHE A 117 -9.50 -3.47 15.16
N ALA A 118 -9.35 -4.58 15.89
CA ALA A 118 -10.47 -5.27 16.55
C ALA A 118 -11.22 -4.36 17.54
N ALA A 119 -10.49 -3.51 18.29
CA ALA A 119 -11.11 -2.53 19.18
C ALA A 119 -11.95 -1.49 18.41
N PHE A 120 -11.45 -1.03 17.25
CA PHE A 120 -12.19 -0.15 16.34
C PHE A 120 -13.47 -0.82 15.83
N VAL A 121 -13.35 -2.03 15.28
CA VAL A 121 -14.50 -2.76 14.74
C VAL A 121 -15.53 -3.04 15.86
N LYS A 122 -15.08 -3.44 17.04
CA LYS A 122 -15.96 -3.67 18.20
C LYS A 122 -16.70 -2.39 18.63
N ALA A 123 -16.03 -1.25 18.59
CA ALA A 123 -16.62 0.02 19.02
C ALA A 123 -17.61 0.61 18.01
N THR A 124 -17.42 0.32 16.71
CA THR A 124 -18.16 0.98 15.63
C THR A 124 -19.10 0.06 14.86
N GLY A 125 -18.89 -1.25 14.92
CA GLY A 125 -19.58 -2.21 14.05
C GLY A 125 -19.11 -2.12 12.58
N TYR A 126 -17.93 -1.55 12.33
CA TYR A 126 -17.40 -1.34 10.99
C TYR A 126 -17.25 -2.66 10.22
N ILE A 127 -17.65 -2.66 8.96
CA ILE A 127 -17.50 -3.78 8.03
C ILE A 127 -16.47 -3.36 6.98
N THR A 128 -15.39 -4.13 6.85
CA THR A 128 -14.31 -3.80 5.92
C THR A 128 -14.69 -4.06 4.46
N THR A 129 -13.98 -3.41 3.58
CA THR A 129 -14.13 -3.57 2.12
C THR A 129 -14.11 -5.03 1.69
N ALA A 130 -13.21 -5.83 2.26
CA ALA A 130 -13.06 -7.25 1.94
C ALA A 130 -14.26 -8.11 2.38
N GLU A 131 -15.07 -7.62 3.32
CA GLU A 131 -16.28 -8.30 3.81
C GLU A 131 -17.54 -7.94 3.02
N ILE A 132 -17.44 -6.99 2.06
CA ILE A 132 -18.58 -6.50 1.28
C ILE A 132 -18.55 -7.08 -0.12
N LYS A 133 -19.71 -7.63 -0.56
CA LYS A 133 -19.88 -8.09 -1.94
C LYS A 133 -19.70 -6.92 -2.92
N PRO A 134 -18.75 -6.99 -3.87
CA PRO A 134 -18.53 -5.93 -4.83
C PRO A 134 -19.73 -5.79 -5.80
N LYS A 135 -19.98 -4.55 -6.25
CA LYS A 135 -20.97 -4.26 -7.28
C LYS A 135 -20.27 -4.12 -8.63
N TRP A 136 -20.83 -4.72 -9.67
CA TRP A 136 -20.28 -4.62 -11.01
C TRP A 136 -20.19 -3.17 -11.52
N GLU A 137 -21.19 -2.35 -11.22
CA GLU A 137 -21.26 -0.94 -11.59
C GLU A 137 -20.08 -0.12 -11.09
N ASP A 138 -19.49 -0.51 -9.96
CA ASP A 138 -18.31 0.13 -9.38
C ASP A 138 -17.03 -0.42 -9.99
N ILE A 139 -16.93 -1.74 -10.19
CA ILE A 139 -15.80 -2.38 -10.88
C ILE A 139 -15.69 -1.84 -12.31
N GLN A 140 -16.82 -1.67 -13.02
CA GLN A 140 -16.86 -1.22 -14.41
C GLN A 140 -16.21 0.15 -14.63
N LYS A 141 -16.17 1.00 -13.59
CA LYS A 141 -15.52 2.33 -13.65
C LYS A 141 -13.99 2.24 -13.62
N GLN A 142 -13.44 1.12 -13.18
CA GLN A 142 -12.01 0.90 -12.95
C GLN A 142 -11.37 -0.07 -13.95
N VAL A 143 -12.12 -0.48 -14.95
CA VAL A 143 -11.66 -1.43 -15.97
C VAL A 143 -11.81 -0.83 -17.37
N PRO A 144 -11.05 -1.30 -18.36
CA PRO A 144 -11.17 -0.82 -19.73
C PRO A 144 -12.63 -0.87 -20.24
N PRO A 145 -13.07 0.13 -21.02
CA PRO A 145 -14.40 0.12 -21.64
C PRO A 145 -14.64 -1.15 -22.44
N GLY A 146 -15.82 -1.74 -22.29
CA GLY A 146 -16.17 -3.00 -22.96
C GLY A 146 -15.76 -4.27 -22.25
N THR A 147 -15.11 -4.18 -21.06
CA THR A 147 -14.84 -5.35 -20.22
C THR A 147 -16.15 -6.06 -19.86
N PRO A 148 -16.27 -7.36 -20.13
CA PRO A 148 -17.50 -8.09 -19.84
C PRO A 148 -17.71 -8.27 -18.33
N LYS A 149 -18.99 -8.19 -17.91
CA LYS A 149 -19.34 -8.51 -16.51
C LYS A 149 -18.98 -9.98 -16.20
N PRO A 150 -18.26 -10.25 -15.10
CA PRO A 150 -18.06 -11.63 -14.65
C PRO A 150 -19.37 -12.25 -14.17
N PRO A 151 -19.46 -13.57 -14.12
CA PRO A 151 -20.59 -14.27 -13.50
C PRO A 151 -20.88 -13.78 -12.07
N ASP A 152 -22.12 -13.72 -11.67
CA ASP A 152 -22.54 -13.16 -10.37
C ASP A 152 -22.02 -13.98 -9.17
N ASP A 153 -21.71 -15.23 -9.35
CA ASP A 153 -21.08 -16.11 -8.35
C ASP A 153 -19.58 -15.80 -8.14
N GLN A 154 -18.96 -15.02 -9.02
CA GLN A 154 -17.60 -14.51 -8.86
C GLN A 154 -17.56 -13.12 -8.17
N LEU A 155 -18.70 -12.42 -8.14
CA LEU A 155 -18.84 -11.15 -7.41
C LEU A 155 -19.15 -11.44 -5.94
N VAL A 156 -18.15 -11.91 -5.19
CA VAL A 156 -18.26 -12.26 -3.77
C VAL A 156 -17.30 -11.44 -2.93
N ALA A 157 -17.63 -11.27 -1.65
CA ALA A 157 -16.73 -10.69 -0.67
C ALA A 157 -15.44 -11.51 -0.61
N ALA A 158 -14.31 -10.88 -0.93
CA ALA A 158 -13.02 -11.54 -1.09
C ALA A 158 -11.88 -10.54 -1.04
N SER A 159 -10.66 -11.05 -0.96
CA SER A 159 -9.45 -10.24 -0.98
C SER A 159 -8.27 -11.03 -1.58
N LEU A 160 -7.15 -10.35 -1.84
CA LEU A 160 -5.98 -10.96 -2.46
C LEU A 160 -5.10 -11.65 -1.44
N VAL A 161 -4.85 -12.94 -1.68
CA VAL A 161 -4.00 -13.79 -0.85
C VAL A 161 -2.79 -14.26 -1.67
N PHE A 162 -1.62 -14.17 -1.09
CA PHE A 162 -0.40 -14.67 -1.70
C PHE A 162 -0.38 -16.19 -1.72
N LYS A 163 -0.09 -16.73 -2.89
CA LYS A 163 0.07 -18.17 -3.13
C LYS A 163 1.49 -18.45 -3.59
N GLN A 164 2.27 -19.01 -2.69
CA GLN A 164 3.63 -19.41 -3.02
C GLN A 164 3.63 -20.42 -4.17
N ALA A 165 4.42 -20.16 -5.21
CA ALA A 165 4.60 -21.09 -6.30
C ALA A 165 5.39 -22.33 -5.85
N SER A 166 5.11 -23.49 -6.43
CA SER A 166 5.84 -24.73 -6.12
C SER A 166 7.16 -24.89 -6.88
N GLN A 167 7.39 -24.05 -7.90
CA GLN A 167 8.55 -24.06 -8.80
C GLN A 167 8.81 -22.68 -9.37
N PRO A 168 9.97 -22.42 -10.00
CA PRO A 168 10.23 -21.18 -10.71
C PRO A 168 9.14 -20.87 -11.74
N ILE A 169 8.69 -19.63 -11.78
CA ILE A 169 7.69 -19.11 -12.72
C ILE A 169 8.17 -17.79 -13.31
N SER A 170 7.59 -17.38 -14.46
CA SER A 170 7.89 -16.08 -15.03
C SER A 170 7.43 -14.96 -14.10
N MET A 171 8.27 -13.95 -13.94
CA MET A 171 7.97 -12.75 -13.16
C MET A 171 7.07 -11.75 -13.91
N ASP A 172 6.82 -11.96 -15.21
CA ASP A 172 6.04 -11.07 -16.06
C ASP A 172 4.52 -11.16 -15.79
N ASN A 173 4.09 -12.15 -15.00
CA ASN A 173 2.68 -12.36 -14.71
C ASN A 173 2.44 -12.60 -13.21
N TYR A 174 2.29 -11.52 -12.48
CA TYR A 174 2.02 -11.52 -11.03
C TYR A 174 0.71 -12.23 -10.64
N ALA A 175 -0.25 -12.39 -11.55
CA ALA A 175 -1.46 -13.18 -11.31
C ALA A 175 -1.18 -14.66 -10.97
N GLN A 176 0.04 -15.13 -11.17
CA GLN A 176 0.40 -16.51 -10.85
C GLN A 176 0.61 -16.76 -9.35
N TRP A 177 0.91 -15.73 -8.56
CA TRP A 177 1.12 -15.84 -7.11
C TRP A 177 0.13 -15.01 -6.28
N TRP A 178 -0.90 -14.43 -6.91
CA TRP A 178 -2.02 -13.82 -6.22
C TRP A 178 -3.31 -14.55 -6.51
N GLU A 179 -4.08 -14.84 -5.48
CA GLU A 179 -5.39 -15.49 -5.59
C GLU A 179 -6.48 -14.61 -4.98
N TRP A 180 -7.53 -14.33 -5.75
CA TRP A 180 -8.74 -13.70 -5.24
C TRP A 180 -9.51 -14.71 -4.41
N THR A 181 -9.38 -14.65 -3.08
CA THR A 181 -9.85 -15.66 -2.16
C THR A 181 -11.16 -15.24 -1.50
N PRO A 182 -12.30 -15.90 -1.81
CA PRO A 182 -13.57 -15.65 -1.13
C PRO A 182 -13.45 -15.81 0.38
N GLY A 183 -13.97 -14.80 1.13
CA GLY A 183 -13.94 -14.78 2.58
C GLY A 183 -12.60 -14.42 3.22
N ALA A 184 -11.57 -14.11 2.42
CA ALA A 184 -10.35 -13.51 2.96
C ALA A 184 -10.66 -12.07 3.40
N ASN A 185 -10.29 -11.72 4.63
CA ASN A 185 -10.49 -10.41 5.27
C ASN A 185 -9.53 -10.26 6.45
N TRP A 186 -9.60 -9.18 7.20
CA TRP A 186 -8.70 -8.91 8.32
C TRP A 186 -8.76 -9.97 9.44
N MET A 187 -9.88 -10.66 9.67
CA MET A 187 -10.00 -11.76 10.63
C MET A 187 -9.52 -13.11 10.07
N HIS A 188 -9.55 -13.25 8.76
CA HIS A 188 -9.20 -14.44 8.01
C HIS A 188 -8.21 -14.10 6.88
N PRO A 189 -6.95 -13.69 7.20
CA PRO A 189 -6.03 -13.08 6.24
C PRO A 189 -5.70 -13.97 5.02
N GLU A 190 -5.70 -15.27 5.20
CA GLU A 190 -5.41 -16.28 4.17
C GLU A 190 -6.69 -17.00 3.67
N GLY A 191 -7.88 -16.44 3.96
CA GLY A 191 -9.17 -17.02 3.66
C GLY A 191 -9.82 -17.74 4.84
N PRO A 192 -11.02 -18.34 4.67
CA PRO A 192 -11.87 -18.88 5.74
C PRO A 192 -11.22 -19.93 6.64
N GLY A 193 -10.16 -20.60 6.15
CA GLY A 193 -9.39 -21.58 6.93
C GLY A 193 -8.36 -20.96 7.89
N SER A 194 -8.14 -19.66 7.80
CA SER A 194 -7.17 -18.91 8.64
C SER A 194 -7.86 -18.10 9.72
N ASN A 195 -7.11 -17.63 10.71
CA ASN A 195 -7.59 -16.71 11.74
C ASN A 195 -6.45 -15.91 12.37
N ILE A 196 -6.81 -14.91 13.16
CA ILE A 196 -5.87 -14.03 13.89
C ILE A 196 -5.74 -14.39 15.38
N GLN A 197 -6.23 -15.55 15.82
CA GLN A 197 -6.14 -15.96 17.21
C GLN A 197 -4.67 -16.05 17.66
N GLY A 198 -4.32 -15.37 18.76
CA GLY A 198 -2.94 -15.28 19.24
C GLY A 198 -2.03 -14.37 18.42
N LYS A 199 -2.59 -13.62 17.46
CA LYS A 199 -1.86 -12.65 16.62
C LYS A 199 -2.24 -11.20 16.94
N ASP A 200 -2.53 -10.89 18.20
CA ASP A 200 -2.98 -9.55 18.65
C ASP A 200 -1.96 -8.45 18.32
N ASN A 201 -0.68 -8.77 18.40
CA ASN A 201 0.45 -7.87 18.15
C ASN A 201 1.04 -7.99 16.71
N TYR A 202 0.33 -8.60 15.78
CA TYR A 202 0.67 -8.57 14.36
C TYR A 202 0.01 -7.37 13.68
N PRO A 203 0.60 -6.83 12.59
CA PRO A 203 -0.06 -5.78 11.83
C PRO A 203 -1.38 -6.28 11.28
N VAL A 204 -2.40 -5.44 11.29
CA VAL A 204 -3.63 -5.72 10.57
C VAL A 204 -3.37 -5.66 9.07
N VAL A 205 -3.84 -6.67 8.34
CA VAL A 205 -3.74 -6.76 6.87
C VAL A 205 -5.11 -7.02 6.26
N GLN A 206 -5.21 -7.13 4.95
CA GLN A 206 -6.48 -7.27 4.23
C GLN A 206 -7.41 -6.06 4.44
N VAL A 207 -6.83 -4.90 4.69
CA VAL A 207 -7.53 -3.63 4.85
C VAL A 207 -7.29 -2.73 3.65
N SER A 208 -8.36 -2.13 3.14
CA SER A 208 -8.33 -1.16 2.06
C SER A 208 -7.88 0.22 2.57
N TRP A 209 -7.63 1.16 1.67
CA TRP A 209 -7.35 2.54 2.01
C TRP A 209 -8.54 3.20 2.74
N ASP A 210 -9.76 2.90 2.31
CA ASP A 210 -10.99 3.37 2.95
C ASP A 210 -11.12 2.84 4.39
N ASP A 211 -10.77 1.55 4.62
CA ASP A 211 -10.77 0.94 5.96
C ASP A 211 -9.75 1.63 6.87
N ALA A 212 -8.56 1.92 6.34
CA ALA A 212 -7.51 2.63 7.07
C ALA A 212 -7.92 4.06 7.43
N LEU A 213 -8.57 4.80 6.51
CA LEU A 213 -9.13 6.12 6.80
C LEU A 213 -10.21 6.08 7.88
N ALA A 214 -11.09 5.09 7.83
CA ALA A 214 -12.15 4.91 8.80
C ALA A 214 -11.57 4.69 10.21
N TYR A 215 -10.54 3.84 10.31
CA TYR A 215 -9.80 3.65 11.56
C TYR A 215 -9.15 4.96 12.04
N CYS A 216 -8.42 5.63 11.15
CA CYS A 216 -7.73 6.89 11.49
C CYS A 216 -8.70 7.93 12.04
N LYS A 217 -9.86 8.10 11.40
CA LYS A 217 -10.91 9.02 11.86
C LYS A 217 -11.44 8.66 13.24
N TRP A 218 -11.72 7.37 13.47
CA TRP A 218 -12.15 6.90 14.79
C TRP A 218 -11.09 7.15 15.87
N ALA A 219 -9.81 6.94 15.54
CA ALA A 219 -8.70 7.15 16.46
C ALA A 219 -8.32 8.64 16.67
N GLY A 220 -8.95 9.58 15.97
CA GLY A 220 -8.58 11.01 15.99
C GLY A 220 -7.21 11.27 15.39
N LYS A 221 -6.84 10.50 14.38
CA LYS A 221 -5.57 10.48 13.64
C LYS A 221 -5.83 10.62 12.14
N ARG A 222 -4.78 10.55 11.34
CA ARG A 222 -4.83 10.50 9.87
C ARG A 222 -3.76 9.56 9.30
N LEU A 223 -3.87 9.20 8.03
CA LEU A 223 -2.77 8.57 7.31
C LEU A 223 -1.61 9.56 7.11
N PRO A 224 -0.36 9.07 7.07
CA PRO A 224 0.79 9.90 6.68
C PRO A 224 0.69 10.31 5.21
N THR A 225 1.21 11.48 4.86
CA THR A 225 1.56 11.74 3.48
C THR A 225 2.76 10.89 3.08
N GLU A 226 2.96 10.67 1.78
CA GLU A 226 4.10 9.93 1.27
C GLU A 226 5.44 10.58 1.70
N ALA A 227 5.47 11.91 1.74
CA ALA A 227 6.63 12.66 2.22
C ALA A 227 6.89 12.50 3.72
N GLU A 228 5.85 12.54 4.55
CA GLU A 228 5.97 12.29 6.00
C GLU A 228 6.45 10.86 6.27
N TRP A 229 5.92 9.90 5.52
CA TRP A 229 6.32 8.51 5.66
C TRP A 229 7.81 8.30 5.34
N GLU A 230 8.28 8.82 4.18
CA GLU A 230 9.68 8.66 3.77
C GLU A 230 10.64 9.39 4.72
N PHE A 231 10.31 10.61 5.16
CA PHE A 231 11.10 11.36 6.13
C PHE A 231 11.26 10.57 7.45
N ALA A 232 10.15 10.04 7.94
CA ALA A 232 10.12 9.21 9.14
C ALA A 232 10.93 7.91 8.97
N ALA A 233 10.79 7.23 7.82
CA ALA A 233 11.53 6.00 7.51
C ALA A 233 13.03 6.21 7.47
N ARG A 234 13.52 7.36 7.00
CA ARG A 234 14.94 7.70 6.99
C ARG A 234 15.55 7.85 8.38
N GLY A 235 14.73 8.05 9.42
CA GLY A 235 15.19 8.03 10.82
C GLY A 235 16.28 9.05 11.16
N GLY A 236 16.32 10.20 10.46
CA GLY A 236 17.38 11.23 10.62
C GLY A 236 18.67 10.95 9.83
N LEU A 237 18.77 9.84 9.11
CA LEU A 237 19.90 9.51 8.26
C LEU A 237 19.84 10.28 6.93
N VAL A 238 21.00 10.65 6.41
CA VAL A 238 21.15 11.35 5.12
C VAL A 238 21.78 10.38 4.10
N ASN A 239 21.20 10.34 2.89
CA ASN A 239 21.67 9.47 1.80
C ASN A 239 21.69 7.96 2.13
N ASN A 240 20.78 7.54 2.99
CA ASN A 240 20.59 6.14 3.33
C ASN A 240 19.61 5.47 2.34
N ILE A 241 19.87 4.21 2.02
CA ILE A 241 19.01 3.38 1.17
C ILE A 241 17.86 2.80 2.01
N TYR A 242 18.17 2.31 3.22
CA TYR A 242 17.23 1.63 4.11
C TYR A 242 17.03 2.41 5.41
N SER A 243 16.01 2.05 6.16
CA SER A 243 15.72 2.66 7.48
C SER A 243 16.84 2.44 8.51
N TRP A 244 17.70 1.45 8.31
CA TRP A 244 18.87 1.13 9.17
C TRP A 244 20.19 1.68 8.61
N GLY A 245 20.23 2.28 7.43
CA GLY A 245 21.45 2.78 6.78
C GLY A 245 21.68 2.18 5.39
N ASN A 246 22.94 1.83 5.07
CA ASN A 246 23.35 1.36 3.74
C ASN A 246 23.85 -0.09 3.71
N GLU A 247 23.86 -0.79 4.85
CA GLU A 247 24.23 -2.20 4.86
C GLU A 247 23.20 -3.03 4.08
N PRO A 248 23.61 -3.88 3.11
CA PRO A 248 22.70 -4.70 2.33
C PRO A 248 21.76 -5.54 3.19
N VAL A 249 20.54 -5.76 2.71
CA VAL A 249 19.47 -6.46 3.45
C VAL A 249 19.82 -7.90 3.78
N ASP A 250 20.57 -8.56 2.92
CA ASP A 250 20.99 -9.97 3.03
C ASP A 250 22.31 -10.16 3.81
N GLN A 251 22.98 -9.06 4.21
CA GLN A 251 24.24 -9.10 4.94
C GLN A 251 24.02 -9.17 6.44
N GLY A 252 24.69 -10.11 7.11
CA GLY A 252 24.63 -10.27 8.58
C GLY A 252 23.30 -10.83 9.08
N SER A 253 22.84 -10.33 10.24
CA SER A 253 21.53 -10.69 10.78
C SER A 253 20.41 -10.00 10.02
N ALA A 254 19.23 -10.64 9.97
CA ALA A 254 18.04 -10.05 9.38
C ALA A 254 17.71 -8.68 10.02
N LYS A 255 17.39 -7.70 9.19
CA LYS A 255 17.13 -6.31 9.59
C LYS A 255 15.65 -5.94 9.47
N CYS A 256 14.92 -6.70 8.69
CA CYS A 256 13.50 -6.55 8.45
C CYS A 256 12.89 -7.89 8.04
N ASN A 257 11.58 -7.99 8.09
CA ASN A 257 10.83 -9.11 7.53
C ASN A 257 10.70 -8.91 6.02
N SER A 258 11.31 -9.78 5.23
CA SER A 258 11.32 -9.74 3.77
C SER A 258 11.53 -11.13 3.19
N TRP A 259 11.31 -11.32 1.90
CA TRP A 259 11.51 -12.60 1.25
C TRP A 259 13.00 -12.89 1.02
N GLN A 260 13.50 -13.96 1.65
CA GLN A 260 14.89 -14.38 1.51
C GLN A 260 15.00 -15.64 0.66
N GLY A 261 15.56 -15.51 -0.52
CA GLY A 261 15.74 -16.61 -1.47
C GLY A 261 15.18 -16.30 -2.83
N GLN A 262 14.49 -17.25 -3.44
CA GLN A 262 14.02 -17.14 -4.83
C GLN A 262 12.52 -16.90 -4.87
N PHE A 263 12.12 -15.65 -5.04
CA PHE A 263 10.71 -15.26 -5.15
C PHE A 263 10.11 -15.76 -6.48
N PRO A 264 8.86 -16.23 -6.50
CA PRO A 264 7.91 -16.44 -5.39
C PRO A 264 7.81 -17.91 -4.94
N TYR A 265 8.82 -18.75 -5.16
CA TYR A 265 8.70 -20.18 -4.93
C TYR A 265 9.57 -20.75 -3.78
N LYS A 266 10.61 -20.05 -3.37
CA LYS A 266 11.49 -20.52 -2.29
C LYS A 266 11.87 -19.38 -1.34
N ASN A 267 11.23 -19.35 -0.18
CA ASN A 267 11.68 -18.53 0.96
C ASN A 267 12.56 -19.38 1.87
N THR A 268 13.67 -18.86 2.33
CA THR A 268 14.58 -19.53 3.26
C THR A 268 14.32 -19.14 4.73
N GLU A 269 13.40 -18.18 4.96
CA GLU A 269 12.95 -17.76 6.29
C GLU A 269 14.08 -17.45 7.29
N LYS A 270 15.17 -16.85 6.79
CA LYS A 270 16.32 -16.47 7.64
C LYS A 270 15.94 -15.40 8.68
N ASP A 271 14.91 -14.63 8.42
CA ASP A 271 14.35 -13.65 9.35
C ASP A 271 13.42 -14.29 10.41
N GLY A 272 13.07 -15.56 10.23
CA GLY A 272 12.22 -16.34 11.14
C GLY A 272 10.74 -16.32 10.76
N PHE A 273 10.36 -15.71 9.61
CA PHE A 273 8.95 -15.53 9.25
C PHE A 273 8.68 -15.89 7.79
N LEU A 274 7.58 -16.61 7.57
CA LEU A 274 7.07 -16.90 6.22
C LEU A 274 6.14 -15.77 5.73
N ARG A 275 5.42 -15.14 6.64
CA ARG A 275 4.43 -14.08 6.42
C ARG A 275 4.71 -12.90 7.35
N ALA A 276 3.72 -12.03 7.57
CA ALA A 276 3.88 -10.92 8.50
C ALA A 276 4.41 -11.37 9.87
N ALA A 277 5.33 -10.61 10.42
CA ALA A 277 5.91 -10.79 11.76
C ALA A 277 5.11 -9.99 12.79
N PRO A 278 5.19 -10.35 14.09
CA PRO A 278 4.77 -9.47 15.17
C PRO A 278 5.46 -8.11 15.06
N ILE A 279 4.75 -7.02 15.34
CA ILE A 279 5.39 -5.70 15.43
C ILE A 279 6.60 -5.72 16.35
N LYS A 280 7.62 -4.90 16.05
CA LYS A 280 8.87 -4.80 16.86
C LYS A 280 9.73 -6.06 16.85
N SER A 281 9.60 -6.93 15.86
CA SER A 281 10.48 -8.08 15.71
C SER A 281 11.91 -7.70 15.33
N PHE A 282 12.10 -6.50 14.77
CA PHE A 282 13.41 -5.96 14.36
C PHE A 282 13.72 -4.66 15.08
N LYS A 283 14.95 -4.16 14.91
CA LYS A 283 15.41 -2.93 15.57
C LYS A 283 14.70 -1.70 14.98
N PRO A 284 14.37 -0.69 15.80
CA PRO A 284 13.81 0.57 15.31
C PRO A 284 14.86 1.39 14.56
N ASN A 285 14.38 2.34 13.74
CA ASN A 285 15.23 3.35 13.13
C ASN A 285 15.64 4.46 14.14
N GLY A 286 16.38 5.48 13.68
CA GLY A 286 16.88 6.56 14.52
C GLY A 286 15.81 7.45 15.18
N TYR A 287 14.55 7.41 14.73
CA TYR A 287 13.42 8.06 15.38
C TYR A 287 12.63 7.15 16.33
N GLY A 288 13.05 5.91 16.51
CA GLY A 288 12.37 4.94 17.36
C GLY A 288 11.18 4.25 16.68
N LEU A 289 11.06 4.34 15.36
CA LEU A 289 10.02 3.69 14.57
C LEU A 289 10.44 2.28 14.17
N PHE A 290 9.57 1.32 14.38
CA PHE A 290 9.78 -0.07 14.00
C PHE A 290 9.13 -0.36 12.64
N ASP A 291 9.65 -1.38 11.98
CA ASP A 291 9.07 -2.00 10.78
C ASP A 291 8.87 -1.04 9.60
N MET A 292 9.67 0.07 9.56
CA MET A 292 9.68 1.03 8.45
C MET A 292 10.30 0.45 7.14
N SER A 293 10.71 -0.79 7.18
CA SER A 293 11.25 -1.55 6.06
C SER A 293 10.80 -3.00 6.20
N GLY A 294 10.11 -3.53 5.20
CA GLY A 294 9.56 -4.89 5.22
C GLY A 294 8.26 -5.01 6.02
N ASN A 295 7.94 -6.20 6.47
CA ASN A 295 6.73 -6.63 7.17
C ASN A 295 5.46 -6.46 6.32
N VAL A 296 4.81 -5.29 6.32
CA VAL A 296 3.67 -5.01 5.45
C VAL A 296 3.80 -3.66 4.77
N TRP A 297 3.33 -3.53 3.53
CA TRP A 297 3.15 -2.24 2.88
C TRP A 297 2.19 -1.37 3.69
N GLU A 298 2.44 -0.07 3.72
CA GLU A 298 1.67 0.88 4.51
C GLU A 298 1.01 1.94 3.65
N TRP A 299 -0.31 2.10 3.79
CA TRP A 299 -1.08 3.10 3.11
C TRP A 299 -0.63 4.52 3.46
N CYS A 300 -0.47 5.35 2.42
CA CYS A 300 -0.33 6.80 2.53
C CYS A 300 -1.60 7.52 2.08
N SER A 301 -1.76 8.78 2.49
CA SER A 301 -2.90 9.61 2.07
C SER A 301 -2.87 10.02 0.62
N ASP A 302 -1.68 10.04 0.00
CA ASP A 302 -1.44 10.58 -1.32
C ASP A 302 -2.00 9.67 -2.41
N TRP A 303 -2.62 10.28 -3.43
CA TRP A 303 -2.78 9.62 -4.70
C TRP A 303 -1.41 9.25 -5.27
N TYR A 304 -1.32 8.11 -5.93
CA TYR A 304 -0.13 7.77 -6.70
C TYR A 304 -0.18 8.44 -8.07
N ASP A 305 0.85 9.21 -8.38
CA ASP A 305 1.10 9.73 -9.73
C ASP A 305 2.55 9.42 -10.09
N PHE A 306 2.72 8.64 -11.18
CA PHE A 306 4.02 8.25 -11.71
C PHE A 306 4.94 9.44 -11.97
N ASN A 307 4.41 10.58 -12.41
CA ASN A 307 5.16 11.78 -12.76
C ASN A 307 5.24 12.80 -11.61
N TYR A 308 4.69 12.52 -10.44
CA TYR A 308 4.57 13.52 -9.37
C TYR A 308 5.91 14.14 -8.99
N TYR A 309 6.96 13.35 -8.83
CA TYR A 309 8.28 13.85 -8.44
C TYR A 309 8.92 14.76 -9.50
N ALA A 310 8.58 14.59 -10.77
CA ALA A 310 9.00 15.48 -11.84
C ALA A 310 8.20 16.81 -11.90
N THR A 311 7.04 16.87 -11.26
CA THR A 311 6.13 18.01 -11.31
C THR A 311 6.06 18.80 -10.00
N ILE A 312 6.40 18.20 -8.88
CA ILE A 312 6.43 18.88 -7.60
C ILE A 312 7.53 19.95 -7.58
N LYS A 313 7.21 21.09 -6.96
CA LYS A 313 8.21 22.17 -6.80
C LYS A 313 9.32 21.73 -5.85
N ASP A 314 10.57 21.88 -6.26
CA ASP A 314 11.72 21.67 -5.38
C ASP A 314 11.64 22.62 -4.15
N GLY A 315 11.82 22.07 -2.96
CA GLY A 315 11.63 22.80 -1.70
C GLY A 315 10.16 22.93 -1.27
N ALA A 316 9.25 22.11 -1.78
CA ALA A 316 7.85 22.07 -1.35
C ALA A 316 7.74 21.89 0.18
N ILE A 317 6.78 22.59 0.79
CA ILE A 317 6.52 22.55 2.23
C ILE A 317 5.26 21.78 2.50
N ASN A 318 5.33 20.72 3.34
CA ASN A 318 4.23 19.85 3.73
C ASN A 318 3.38 19.41 2.51
N PRO A 319 3.98 18.83 1.46
CA PRO A 319 3.23 18.41 0.29
C PRO A 319 2.16 17.38 0.66
N LYS A 320 1.00 17.46 0.00
CA LYS A 320 -0.17 16.59 0.24
C LYS A 320 -0.40 15.58 -0.90
N GLY A 321 0.62 15.40 -1.76
CA GLY A 321 0.50 14.54 -2.93
C GLY A 321 -0.16 15.23 -4.14
N PRO A 322 -0.28 14.50 -5.25
CA PRO A 322 -0.94 15.00 -6.45
C PRO A 322 -2.46 15.08 -6.27
N ALA A 323 -3.12 15.92 -7.08
CA ALA A 323 -4.58 16.10 -7.01
C ALA A 323 -5.37 14.89 -7.55
N LYS A 324 -4.73 14.01 -8.32
CA LYS A 324 -5.36 12.82 -8.92
C LYS A 324 -4.32 11.72 -9.12
N SER A 325 -4.80 10.50 -9.23
CA SER A 325 -3.96 9.34 -9.58
C SER A 325 -3.57 9.37 -11.07
N LEU A 326 -2.34 8.95 -11.33
CA LEU A 326 -1.84 8.63 -12.67
C LEU A 326 -0.93 7.41 -12.60
N ASP A 327 -1.43 6.29 -13.10
CA ASP A 327 -0.65 5.08 -13.31
C ASP A 327 -0.64 4.76 -14.82
N PRO A 328 0.50 4.88 -15.51
CA PRO A 328 0.58 4.58 -16.94
C PRO A 328 0.24 3.13 -17.28
N ASP A 329 0.52 2.20 -16.37
CA ASP A 329 0.27 0.77 -16.58
C ASP A 329 -1.22 0.44 -16.44
N GLU A 330 -1.96 1.22 -15.61
CA GLU A 330 -3.38 1.00 -15.34
C GLU A 330 -4.15 2.32 -15.27
N PRO A 331 -4.32 2.99 -16.42
CA PRO A 331 -4.85 4.36 -16.48
C PRO A 331 -6.32 4.48 -16.04
N TYR A 332 -7.05 3.38 -15.94
CA TYR A 332 -8.46 3.37 -15.53
C TYR A 332 -8.65 3.13 -14.03
N THR A 333 -7.62 2.66 -13.33
CA THR A 333 -7.68 2.31 -11.91
C THR A 333 -6.97 3.37 -11.08
N PRO A 334 -7.70 4.25 -10.35
CA PRO A 334 -7.05 5.20 -9.46
C PRO A 334 -6.34 4.45 -8.32
N LYS A 335 -5.19 4.97 -7.89
CA LYS A 335 -4.34 4.33 -6.89
C LYS A 335 -3.84 5.31 -5.85
N HIS A 336 -3.71 4.84 -4.61
CA HIS A 336 -2.96 5.51 -3.56
C HIS A 336 -1.56 4.93 -3.42
N SER A 337 -0.64 5.76 -2.91
CA SER A 337 0.72 5.34 -2.61
C SER A 337 0.73 4.41 -1.40
N VAL A 338 1.57 3.38 -1.46
CA VAL A 338 1.96 2.54 -0.33
C VAL A 338 3.47 2.51 -0.20
N ARG A 339 3.99 2.37 1.03
CA ARG A 339 5.41 2.49 1.34
C ARG A 339 5.88 1.35 2.25
N GLY A 340 7.20 1.16 2.34
CA GLY A 340 7.87 0.30 3.32
C GLY A 340 8.22 -1.10 2.84
N GLY A 341 7.56 -1.62 1.84
CA GLY A 341 7.73 -3.01 1.45
C GLY A 341 7.00 -3.98 2.35
N SER A 342 7.13 -5.26 2.07
CA SER A 342 6.47 -6.31 2.83
C SER A 342 7.33 -7.56 2.94
N PHE A 343 6.84 -8.56 3.67
CA PHE A 343 7.45 -9.89 3.76
C PHE A 343 7.62 -10.60 2.40
N LEU A 344 6.99 -10.10 1.33
CA LEU A 344 7.15 -10.60 -0.04
C LEU A 344 8.23 -9.87 -0.85
N CYS A 345 8.80 -8.79 -0.31
CA CYS A 345 9.77 -7.99 -1.05
C CYS A 345 11.14 -8.66 -1.10
N ASN A 346 11.72 -8.65 -2.27
CA ASN A 346 13.02 -9.23 -2.59
C ASN A 346 13.72 -8.36 -3.64
N ASP A 347 15.04 -8.31 -3.64
CA ASP A 347 15.84 -7.51 -4.60
C ASP A 347 15.53 -7.82 -6.06
N SER A 348 15.23 -9.09 -6.37
CA SER A 348 14.91 -9.51 -7.73
C SER A 348 13.50 -9.15 -8.17
N TYR A 349 12.62 -8.73 -7.24
CA TYR A 349 11.22 -8.46 -7.51
C TYR A 349 10.84 -6.99 -7.30
N CYS A 350 10.89 -6.48 -6.06
CA CYS A 350 10.39 -5.13 -5.80
C CYS A 350 11.33 -4.26 -4.96
N SER A 351 12.30 -4.80 -4.23
CA SER A 351 13.17 -4.10 -3.27
C SER A 351 12.43 -3.05 -2.40
N GLY A 352 11.20 -3.38 -2.00
CA GLY A 352 10.24 -2.47 -1.36
C GLY A 352 10.70 -1.88 -0.04
N TYR A 353 11.59 -2.58 0.66
CA TYR A 353 12.18 -2.17 1.93
C TYR A 353 13.17 -1.00 1.85
N ARG A 354 13.41 -0.43 0.65
CA ARG A 354 14.16 0.84 0.49
C ARG A 354 13.30 2.00 0.95
N ALA A 355 13.89 2.94 1.70
CA ALA A 355 13.15 4.10 2.22
C ALA A 355 12.49 4.94 1.11
N ALA A 356 13.13 5.04 -0.07
CA ALA A 356 12.62 5.81 -1.20
C ALA A 356 11.61 5.05 -2.07
N ARG A 357 11.50 3.70 -1.94
CA ARG A 357 10.65 2.91 -2.84
C ARG A 357 9.19 3.34 -2.76
N ARG A 358 8.63 3.68 -3.92
CA ARG A 358 7.21 3.96 -4.12
C ARG A 358 6.51 2.71 -4.63
N MET A 359 5.32 2.46 -4.14
CA MET A 359 4.41 1.44 -4.65
C MET A 359 2.98 1.98 -4.62
N LYS A 360 2.07 1.30 -5.26
CA LYS A 360 0.70 1.75 -5.53
C LYS A 360 -0.29 0.62 -5.35
N SER A 361 -1.48 0.94 -4.85
CA SER A 361 -2.60 0.00 -4.78
C SER A 361 -3.93 0.72 -4.93
N SER A 362 -4.96 0.02 -5.43
CA SER A 362 -6.31 0.57 -5.55
C SER A 362 -6.94 0.74 -4.16
N PRO A 363 -7.68 1.85 -3.91
CA PRO A 363 -8.15 2.22 -2.58
C PRO A 363 -9.15 1.23 -1.97
N ASP A 364 -9.80 0.44 -2.79
CA ASP A 364 -10.88 -0.48 -2.47
C ASP A 364 -10.45 -1.95 -2.47
N THR A 365 -9.16 -2.23 -2.37
CA THR A 365 -8.63 -3.60 -2.38
C THR A 365 -7.77 -3.85 -1.15
N GLY A 366 -8.14 -4.85 -0.36
CA GLY A 366 -7.30 -5.42 0.69
C GLY A 366 -6.30 -6.40 0.10
N MET A 367 -5.11 -6.48 0.69
CA MET A 367 -4.09 -7.47 0.33
C MET A 367 -3.45 -8.04 1.60
N GLU A 368 -3.07 -9.31 1.55
CA GLU A 368 -2.47 -10.01 2.68
C GLU A 368 -1.17 -9.37 3.21
N HIS A 369 -0.54 -8.53 2.43
CA HIS A 369 0.72 -7.88 2.75
C HIS A 369 0.63 -6.35 2.91
N THR A 370 -0.59 -5.81 3.07
CA THR A 370 -0.82 -4.36 3.15
C THR A 370 -1.63 -4.01 4.39
N GLY A 371 -1.06 -3.13 5.19
CA GLY A 371 -1.62 -2.54 6.40
C GLY A 371 -1.41 -1.03 6.40
N PHE A 372 -1.25 -0.41 7.57
CA PHE A 372 -1.04 1.03 7.71
C PHE A 372 -0.55 1.40 9.10
N ARG A 373 0.00 2.61 9.25
CA ARG A 373 0.20 3.32 10.51
C ARG A 373 -0.40 4.72 10.44
N CYS A 374 -0.66 5.32 11.58
CA CYS A 374 -1.27 6.63 11.63
C CYS A 374 -0.27 7.73 12.03
N VAL A 375 -0.62 8.96 11.67
CA VAL A 375 0.04 10.18 12.12
C VAL A 375 -0.95 11.14 12.76
N LYS A 376 -0.43 12.11 13.50
CA LYS A 376 -1.19 13.21 14.09
C LYS A 376 -0.37 14.47 14.01
N ASP A 377 -1.01 15.60 13.70
CA ASP A 377 -0.35 16.89 13.63
C ASP A 377 0.17 17.29 15.03
N ALA A 378 1.40 17.78 15.10
CA ALA A 378 1.89 18.45 16.30
C ALA A 378 1.20 19.83 16.40
N LYS A 379 0.72 20.16 17.59
CA LYS A 379 0.11 21.47 17.88
C LYS A 379 1.16 22.55 17.95
#